data_50f51d3efc6ba05ffb32ba22df3dd808
#
_entry.id   50f51d3efc6ba05ffb32ba22df3dd808
#
_cell.length_a   1.000
_cell.length_b   1.000
_cell.length_c   1.000
_cell.angle_alpha   90.00
_cell.angle_beta   90.00
_cell.angle_gamma   90.00
#
_symmetry.space_group_name_H-M   'P 1'
#
loop_
_entity.id
_entity.type
_entity.pdbx_description
1 polymer ?
#
loop_
_entity_poly.entity_id
_entity_poly.type
_entity_poly.pdbx_seq_one_letter_code
_entity_poly.pdbx_strand_id
1 'polypeptide(L)'
;MSNFENLLTRLIQNPRFLLTFLVGGLLCFVPVLHFFAFGYLYRMTKILRVNGTSELPEWEDPSRLFLDGIRLTIVLLVYGFLPLTLGLIIIKLLVPDLTYTSVNIFLGFWQIAVLSVLCSALYRYQKNQNFYELLNITLIFRMSVAFFKSNFLLLVLSYGFAFLLSPLYGFSIFSVLFVALIQSTYYFYGLDIKGGRSA
;
A
#
# COMPACT_ATOMS: atom_id res chain seq x y z
N MET A 1 -5.36 -18.29 -5.19
CA MET A 1 -4.05 -17.78 -5.63
C MET A 1 -3.99 -17.61 -7.14
N SER A 2 -4.48 -18.53 -7.95
CA SER A 2 -4.43 -18.47 -9.43
C SER A 2 -4.94 -17.15 -10.05
N ASN A 3 -5.97 -16.52 -9.48
CA ASN A 3 -6.53 -15.28 -10.05
C ASN A 3 -5.66 -14.04 -9.79
N PHE A 4 -4.94 -13.96 -8.66
CA PHE A 4 -4.05 -12.83 -8.37
C PHE A 4 -2.77 -12.90 -9.20
N GLU A 5 -2.22 -14.11 -9.39
CA GLU A 5 -1.07 -14.33 -10.28
C GLU A 5 -1.39 -13.93 -11.71
N ASN A 6 -2.58 -14.30 -12.20
CA ASN A 6 -3.05 -13.90 -13.53
C ASN A 6 -3.22 -12.38 -13.67
N LEU A 7 -3.67 -11.71 -12.60
CA LEU A 7 -3.78 -10.25 -12.56
C LEU A 7 -2.40 -9.59 -12.65
N LEU A 8 -1.43 -10.04 -11.85
CA LEU A 8 -0.06 -9.56 -11.90
C LEU A 8 0.60 -9.81 -13.25
N THR A 9 0.42 -11.02 -13.81
CA THR A 9 0.97 -11.36 -15.13
C THR A 9 0.44 -10.43 -16.21
N ARG A 10 -0.87 -10.14 -16.22
CA ARG A 10 -1.46 -9.19 -17.17
C ARG A 10 -0.93 -7.76 -16.99
N LEU A 11 -0.71 -7.33 -15.74
CA LEU A 11 -0.10 -6.01 -15.46
C LEU A 11 1.33 -5.93 -16.00
N ILE A 12 2.15 -6.95 -15.73
CA ILE A 12 3.56 -6.98 -16.16
C ILE A 12 3.67 -7.10 -17.69
N GLN A 13 2.78 -7.84 -18.34
CA GLN A 13 2.73 -7.99 -19.80
C GLN A 13 2.24 -6.72 -20.52
N ASN A 14 1.66 -5.76 -19.79
CA ASN A 14 1.25 -4.49 -20.39
C ASN A 14 2.50 -3.69 -20.80
N PRO A 15 2.65 -3.28 -22.07
CA PRO A 15 3.82 -2.55 -22.55
C PRO A 15 4.05 -1.22 -21.81
N ARG A 16 2.98 -0.63 -21.24
CA ARG A 16 3.06 0.61 -20.45
C ARG A 16 3.53 0.37 -19.00
N PHE A 17 3.61 -0.88 -18.54
CA PHE A 17 3.96 -1.20 -17.15
C PHE A 17 5.35 -0.69 -16.78
N LEU A 18 6.35 -1.01 -17.60
CA LEU A 18 7.73 -0.61 -17.35
C LEU A 18 7.87 0.92 -17.30
N LEU A 19 7.25 1.61 -18.24
CA LEU A 19 7.26 3.07 -18.30
C LEU A 19 6.57 3.67 -17.05
N THR A 20 5.43 3.13 -16.66
CA THR A 20 4.71 3.54 -15.46
C THR A 20 5.55 3.36 -14.20
N PHE A 21 6.23 2.22 -14.10
CA PHE A 21 7.08 1.91 -12.97
C PHE A 21 8.30 2.86 -12.90
N LEU A 22 8.93 3.13 -14.03
CA LEU A 22 10.05 4.06 -14.12
C LEU A 22 9.62 5.49 -13.77
N VAL A 23 8.55 5.99 -14.37
CA VAL A 23 8.03 7.33 -14.10
C VAL A 23 7.62 7.46 -12.64
N GLY A 24 6.84 6.51 -12.10
CA GLY A 24 6.40 6.52 -10.71
C GLY A 24 7.56 6.49 -9.71
N GLY A 25 8.57 5.64 -9.96
CA GLY A 25 9.79 5.56 -9.15
C GLY A 25 10.60 6.86 -9.20
N LEU A 26 10.80 7.45 -10.38
CA LEU A 26 11.50 8.72 -10.53
C LEU A 26 10.78 9.88 -9.84
N LEU A 27 9.46 9.97 -9.95
CA LEU A 27 8.67 11.00 -9.27
C LEU A 27 8.78 10.91 -7.75
N CYS A 28 8.99 9.71 -7.19
CA CYS A 28 9.18 9.53 -5.75
C CYS A 28 10.52 10.07 -5.21
N PHE A 29 11.50 10.37 -6.06
CA PHE A 29 12.76 11.01 -5.63
C PHE A 29 12.61 12.49 -5.34
N VAL A 30 11.62 13.16 -5.93
CA VAL A 30 11.49 14.61 -5.84
C VAL A 30 10.35 14.96 -4.88
N PRO A 31 10.63 15.72 -3.81
CA PRO A 31 9.59 16.28 -2.95
C PRO A 31 8.56 17.04 -3.81
N VAL A 32 7.30 16.98 -3.46
CA VAL A 32 6.16 17.50 -4.22
C VAL A 32 5.77 16.63 -5.43
N LEU A 33 6.71 16.15 -6.26
CA LEU A 33 6.37 15.30 -7.40
C LEU A 33 5.90 13.90 -6.97
N HIS A 34 6.29 13.41 -5.80
CA HIS A 34 5.80 12.14 -5.27
C HIS A 34 4.27 12.10 -5.11
N PHE A 35 3.59 13.27 -4.95
CA PHE A 35 2.13 13.32 -4.93
C PHE A 35 1.51 12.82 -6.24
N PHE A 36 2.14 13.05 -7.38
CA PHE A 36 1.67 12.52 -8.66
C PHE A 36 1.80 11.00 -8.72
N ALA A 37 2.92 10.44 -8.25
CA ALA A 37 3.11 9.00 -8.16
C ALA A 37 2.08 8.34 -7.22
N PHE A 38 1.83 8.95 -6.07
CA PHE A 38 0.82 8.49 -5.12
C PHE A 38 -0.60 8.63 -5.66
N GLY A 39 -0.89 9.71 -6.38
CA GLY A 39 -2.16 9.90 -7.06
C GLY A 39 -2.42 8.83 -8.12
N TYR A 40 -1.37 8.47 -8.85
CA TYR A 40 -1.42 7.36 -9.80
C TYR A 40 -1.78 6.03 -9.11
N LEU A 41 -1.10 5.70 -8.00
CA LEU A 41 -1.39 4.51 -7.21
C LEU A 41 -2.83 4.52 -6.66
N TYR A 42 -3.28 5.66 -6.16
CA TYR A 42 -4.66 5.83 -5.70
C TYR A 42 -5.68 5.58 -6.80
N ARG A 43 -5.47 6.15 -7.99
CA ARG A 43 -6.35 5.99 -9.15
C ARG A 43 -6.37 4.54 -9.64
N MET A 44 -5.21 3.89 -9.69
CA MET A 44 -5.07 2.49 -10.09
C MET A 44 -5.87 1.55 -9.17
N THR A 45 -5.73 1.72 -7.84
CA THR A 45 -6.49 0.92 -6.88
C THR A 45 -8.00 1.20 -6.95
N LYS A 46 -8.40 2.44 -7.26
CA LYS A 46 -9.81 2.80 -7.48
C LYS A 46 -10.39 2.08 -8.71
N ILE A 47 -9.66 2.04 -9.84
CA ILE A 47 -10.07 1.31 -11.04
C ILE A 47 -10.20 -0.18 -10.75
N LEU A 48 -9.20 -0.78 -10.10
CA LEU A 48 -9.22 -2.19 -9.73
C LEU A 48 -10.41 -2.53 -8.83
N ARG A 49 -10.76 -1.64 -7.89
CA ARG A 49 -11.91 -1.85 -7.00
C ARG A 49 -13.26 -1.74 -7.72
N VAL A 50 -13.39 -0.86 -8.70
CA VAL A 50 -14.67 -0.64 -9.41
C VAL A 50 -14.87 -1.68 -10.50
N ASN A 51 -13.86 -1.92 -11.32
CA ASN A 51 -13.96 -2.75 -12.51
C ASN A 51 -13.51 -4.20 -12.29
N GLY A 52 -12.76 -4.46 -11.21
CA GLY A 52 -12.12 -5.76 -10.98
C GLY A 52 -11.02 -6.09 -12.00
N THR A 53 -10.66 -5.14 -12.86
CA THR A 53 -9.68 -5.27 -13.93
C THR A 53 -8.37 -4.58 -13.56
N SER A 54 -7.27 -5.12 -14.06
CA SER A 54 -5.91 -4.60 -13.85
C SER A 54 -5.52 -3.61 -14.95
N GLU A 55 -6.36 -2.61 -15.20
CA GLU A 55 -6.03 -1.55 -16.17
C GLU A 55 -5.11 -0.51 -15.52
N LEU A 56 -4.04 -0.15 -16.24
CA LEU A 56 -3.17 0.93 -15.85
C LEU A 56 -3.81 2.26 -16.23
N PRO A 57 -4.05 3.17 -15.28
CA PRO A 57 -4.56 4.50 -15.59
C PRO A 57 -3.57 5.27 -16.46
N GLU A 58 -4.06 6.26 -17.18
CA GLU A 58 -3.23 7.20 -17.91
C GLU A 58 -2.74 8.32 -16.97
N TRP A 59 -1.56 8.90 -17.29
CA TRP A 59 -0.97 10.03 -16.57
C TRP A 59 -1.62 11.35 -16.98
N GLU A 60 -2.93 11.34 -17.16
CA GLU A 60 -3.73 12.51 -17.56
C GLU A 60 -4.29 13.23 -16.32
N ASP A 61 -4.74 14.47 -16.52
CA ASP A 61 -5.31 15.32 -15.48
C ASP A 61 -4.39 15.50 -14.27
N PRO A 62 -3.23 16.20 -14.41
CA PRO A 62 -2.25 16.36 -13.33
C PRO A 62 -2.86 16.96 -12.06
N SER A 63 -3.82 17.88 -12.19
CA SER A 63 -4.49 18.48 -11.03
C SER A 63 -5.26 17.45 -10.20
N ARG A 64 -5.98 16.54 -10.85
CA ARG A 64 -6.68 15.46 -10.15
C ARG A 64 -5.72 14.41 -9.59
N LEU A 65 -4.64 14.08 -10.33
CA LEU A 65 -3.58 13.21 -9.82
C LEU A 65 -2.96 13.77 -8.56
N PHE A 66 -2.65 15.05 -8.53
CA PHE A 66 -2.09 15.72 -7.36
C PHE A 66 -3.04 15.64 -6.15
N LEU A 67 -4.33 15.93 -6.34
CA LEU A 67 -5.33 15.84 -5.26
C LEU A 67 -5.52 14.40 -4.76
N ASP A 68 -5.54 13.42 -5.65
CA ASP A 68 -5.62 12.01 -5.29
C ASP A 68 -4.36 11.56 -4.53
N GLY A 69 -3.19 12.09 -4.90
CA GLY A 69 -1.95 11.89 -4.18
C GLY A 69 -1.94 12.48 -2.77
N ILE A 70 -2.48 13.67 -2.59
CA ILE A 70 -2.67 14.26 -1.26
C ILE A 70 -3.56 13.36 -0.38
N ARG A 71 -4.65 12.84 -0.94
CA ARG A 71 -5.55 11.92 -0.20
C ARG A 71 -4.83 10.66 0.25
N LEU A 72 -4.05 10.03 -0.63
CA LEU A 72 -3.23 8.87 -0.26
C LEU A 72 -2.21 9.25 0.80
N THR A 73 -1.54 10.39 0.65
CA THR A 73 -0.52 10.85 1.60
C THR A 73 -1.11 11.09 2.99
N ILE A 74 -2.31 11.65 3.11
CA ILE A 74 -2.98 11.84 4.41
C ILE A 74 -3.19 10.48 5.09
N VAL A 75 -3.70 9.49 4.36
CA VAL A 75 -3.88 8.13 4.90
C VAL A 75 -2.53 7.51 5.27
N LEU A 76 -1.50 7.71 4.45
CA LEU A 76 -0.14 7.22 4.66
C LEU A 76 0.51 7.87 5.90
N LEU A 77 0.31 9.15 6.14
CA LEU A 77 0.79 9.84 7.35
C LEU A 77 0.14 9.28 8.61
N VAL A 78 -1.19 9.12 8.60
CA VAL A 78 -1.93 8.69 9.80
C VAL A 78 -1.76 7.20 10.08
N TYR A 79 -1.83 6.33 9.06
CA TYR A 79 -1.84 4.87 9.21
C TYR A 79 -0.53 4.20 8.81
N GLY A 80 0.42 4.93 8.27
CA GLY A 80 1.77 4.47 7.94
C GLY A 80 2.80 5.13 8.85
N PHE A 81 3.08 6.41 8.64
CA PHE A 81 4.18 7.12 9.29
C PHE A 81 4.02 7.23 10.81
N LEU A 82 2.83 7.61 11.28
CA LEU A 82 2.57 7.77 12.72
C LEU A 82 2.73 6.46 13.50
N PRO A 83 2.16 5.31 13.11
CA PRO A 83 2.42 4.04 13.78
C PRO A 83 3.88 3.60 13.70
N LEU A 84 4.59 3.88 12.59
CA LEU A 84 6.01 3.55 12.46
C LEU A 84 6.86 4.34 13.47
N THR A 85 6.63 5.63 13.60
CA THR A 85 7.35 6.47 14.57
C THR A 85 7.04 6.08 16.01
N LEU A 86 5.79 5.78 16.32
CA LEU A 86 5.40 5.27 17.64
C LEU A 86 6.10 3.95 17.97
N GLY A 87 6.19 3.01 17.04
CA GLY A 87 6.91 1.76 17.23
C GLY A 87 8.39 1.97 17.52
N LEU A 88 9.05 2.90 16.82
CA LEU A 88 10.44 3.28 17.09
C LEU A 88 10.64 3.87 18.49
N ILE A 89 9.74 4.75 18.92
CA ILE A 89 9.80 5.37 20.25
C ILE A 89 9.60 4.30 21.34
N ILE A 90 8.59 3.46 21.19
CA ILE A 90 8.27 2.39 22.14
C ILE A 90 9.45 1.43 22.33
N ILE A 91 10.08 0.98 21.24
CA ILE A 91 11.25 0.11 21.30
C ILE A 91 12.41 0.73 22.08
N LYS A 92 12.74 2.00 21.76
CA LYS A 92 13.83 2.70 22.44
C LYS A 92 13.57 2.93 23.91
N LEU A 93 12.30 3.11 24.32
CA LEU A 93 11.93 3.32 25.71
C LEU A 93 11.89 2.03 26.52
N LEU A 94 11.40 0.93 25.94
CA LEU A 94 11.20 -0.32 26.65
C LEU A 94 12.49 -1.17 26.76
N VAL A 95 13.33 -1.13 25.73
CA VAL A 95 14.52 -1.98 25.65
C VAL A 95 15.70 -1.19 25.08
N PRO A 96 16.28 -0.28 25.90
CA PRO A 96 17.38 0.58 25.45
C PRO A 96 18.64 -0.20 25.04
N ASP A 97 18.86 -1.39 25.62
CA ASP A 97 20.06 -2.20 25.41
C ASP A 97 19.97 -3.22 24.27
N LEU A 98 18.91 -3.15 23.44
CA LEU A 98 18.78 -4.03 22.27
C LEU A 98 19.94 -3.82 21.28
N THR A 99 20.49 -4.93 20.81
CA THR A 99 21.49 -4.89 19.75
C THR A 99 20.87 -4.30 18.46
N TYR A 100 21.69 -3.64 17.66
CA TYR A 100 21.27 -3.08 16.37
C TYR A 100 20.52 -4.09 15.49
N THR A 101 20.99 -5.32 15.46
CA THR A 101 20.38 -6.42 14.68
C THR A 101 18.96 -6.74 15.16
N SER A 102 18.76 -6.86 16.48
CA SER A 102 17.45 -7.18 17.07
C SER A 102 16.43 -6.08 16.81
N VAL A 103 16.87 -4.81 16.88
CA VAL A 103 16.02 -3.64 16.55
C VAL A 103 15.58 -3.70 15.08
N ASN A 104 16.49 -3.99 14.16
CA ASN A 104 16.16 -4.04 12.73
C ASN A 104 15.19 -5.18 12.39
N ILE A 105 15.36 -6.36 13.00
CA ILE A 105 14.43 -7.48 12.81
C ILE A 105 13.03 -7.10 13.30
N PHE A 106 12.91 -6.52 14.49
CA PHE A 106 11.62 -6.08 15.02
C PHE A 106 10.99 -5.01 14.11
N LEU A 107 11.77 -4.02 13.71
CA LEU A 107 11.28 -2.96 12.81
C LEU A 107 10.79 -3.51 11.48
N GLY A 108 11.44 -4.53 10.93
CA GLY A 108 10.98 -5.21 9.72
C GLY A 108 9.59 -5.81 9.88
N PHE A 109 9.36 -6.58 10.95
CA PHE A 109 8.03 -7.12 11.26
C PHE A 109 6.99 -6.02 11.53
N TRP A 110 7.39 -4.98 12.26
CA TRP A 110 6.52 -3.84 12.55
C TRP A 110 6.11 -3.10 11.27
N GLN A 111 7.03 -2.87 10.34
CA GLN A 111 6.73 -2.23 9.05
C GLN A 111 5.74 -3.06 8.23
N ILE A 112 5.89 -4.38 8.19
CA ILE A 112 4.94 -5.27 7.49
C ILE A 112 3.55 -5.19 8.13
N ALA A 113 3.46 -5.16 9.46
CA ALA A 113 2.19 -5.00 10.17
C ALA A 113 1.54 -3.64 9.88
N VAL A 114 2.32 -2.56 9.94
CA VAL A 114 1.85 -1.19 9.63
C VAL A 114 1.40 -1.08 8.17
N LEU A 115 2.11 -1.70 7.23
CA LEU A 115 1.72 -1.75 5.82
C LEU A 115 0.33 -2.40 5.66
N SER A 116 0.05 -3.46 6.41
CA SER A 116 -1.26 -4.12 6.41
C SER A 116 -2.38 -3.21 6.94
N VAL A 117 -2.10 -2.42 7.99
CA VAL A 117 -3.06 -1.43 8.54
C VAL A 117 -3.31 -0.32 7.52
N LEU A 118 -2.26 0.22 6.91
CA LEU A 118 -2.34 1.25 5.88
C LEU A 118 -3.21 0.81 4.69
N CYS A 119 -2.99 -0.40 4.18
CA CYS A 119 -3.76 -0.96 3.07
C CYS A 119 -5.25 -1.09 3.42
N SER A 120 -5.56 -1.54 4.62
CA SER A 120 -6.94 -1.68 5.11
C SER A 120 -7.62 -0.33 5.27
N ALA A 121 -6.92 0.66 5.83
CA ALA A 121 -7.41 2.03 5.98
C ALA A 121 -7.69 2.67 4.61
N LEU A 122 -6.76 2.51 3.65
CA LEU A 122 -6.93 3.07 2.31
C LEU A 122 -8.13 2.44 1.59
N TYR A 123 -8.30 1.12 1.67
CA TYR A 123 -9.44 0.45 1.07
C TYR A 123 -10.77 0.97 1.63
N ARG A 124 -10.87 1.14 2.95
CA ARG A 124 -12.06 1.71 3.61
C ARG A 124 -12.33 3.13 3.15
N TYR A 125 -11.30 3.97 3.13
CA TYR A 125 -11.43 5.33 2.65
C TYR A 125 -11.93 5.40 1.20
N GLN A 126 -11.35 4.59 0.31
CA GLN A 126 -11.75 4.56 -1.09
C GLN A 126 -13.18 4.05 -1.30
N LYS A 127 -13.65 3.12 -0.43
CA LYS A 127 -15.00 2.54 -0.55
C LYS A 127 -16.07 3.60 -0.37
N ASN A 128 -15.95 4.44 0.64
CA ASN A 128 -16.97 5.41 1.04
C ASN A 128 -16.59 6.86 0.70
N GLN A 129 -15.36 7.11 0.28
CA GLN A 129 -14.77 8.43 0.01
C GLN A 129 -14.96 9.42 1.17
N ASN A 130 -15.01 8.92 2.41
CA ASN A 130 -15.26 9.67 3.61
C ASN A 130 -14.14 9.44 4.63
N PHE A 131 -13.51 10.51 5.10
CA PHE A 131 -12.48 10.45 6.12
C PHE A 131 -12.99 9.96 7.49
N TYR A 132 -14.28 10.10 7.79
CA TYR A 132 -14.87 9.56 9.02
C TYR A 132 -14.74 8.03 9.12
N GLU A 133 -14.69 7.34 8.00
CA GLU A 133 -14.45 5.89 7.98
C GLU A 133 -13.08 5.49 8.53
N LEU A 134 -12.13 6.39 8.48
CA LEU A 134 -10.80 6.20 9.07
C LEU A 134 -10.84 6.23 10.60
N LEU A 135 -11.84 6.84 11.23
CA LEU A 135 -11.97 6.86 12.68
C LEU A 135 -12.42 5.51 13.26
N ASN A 136 -12.94 4.60 12.43
CA ASN A 136 -13.32 3.27 12.86
C ASN A 136 -12.11 2.33 12.96
N ILE A 137 -11.23 2.61 13.94
CA ILE A 137 -9.96 1.92 14.16
C ILE A 137 -10.18 0.41 14.38
N THR A 138 -11.22 0.04 15.11
CA THR A 138 -11.53 -1.36 15.40
C THR A 138 -11.79 -2.17 14.13
N LEU A 139 -12.54 -1.61 13.19
CA LEU A 139 -12.83 -2.27 11.93
C LEU A 139 -11.58 -2.36 11.05
N ILE A 140 -10.81 -1.26 10.95
CA ILE A 140 -9.56 -1.24 10.20
C ILE A 140 -8.59 -2.29 10.74
N PHE A 141 -8.46 -2.39 12.07
CA PHE A 141 -7.58 -3.37 12.70
C PHE A 141 -8.04 -4.81 12.42
N ARG A 142 -9.36 -5.10 12.51
CA ARG A 142 -9.91 -6.42 12.17
C ARG A 142 -9.61 -6.79 10.72
N MET A 143 -9.81 -5.86 9.78
CA MET A 143 -9.49 -6.05 8.37
C MET A 143 -7.99 -6.28 8.15
N SER A 144 -7.16 -5.50 8.83
CA SER A 144 -5.70 -5.61 8.77
C SER A 144 -5.22 -7.00 9.23
N VAL A 145 -5.72 -7.50 10.35
CA VAL A 145 -5.36 -8.83 10.86
C VAL A 145 -5.78 -9.93 9.89
N ALA A 146 -6.98 -9.83 9.30
CA ALA A 146 -7.44 -10.79 8.30
C ALA A 146 -6.57 -10.77 7.04
N PHE A 147 -6.23 -9.57 6.54
CA PHE A 147 -5.36 -9.37 5.39
C PHE A 147 -3.94 -9.90 5.65
N PHE A 148 -3.37 -9.54 6.80
CA PHE A 148 -2.05 -9.98 7.23
C PHE A 148 -1.95 -11.51 7.29
N LYS A 149 -2.89 -12.19 7.95
CA LYS A 149 -2.91 -13.66 8.04
C LYS A 149 -3.00 -14.33 6.67
N SER A 150 -3.83 -13.80 5.79
CA SER A 150 -4.05 -14.40 4.47
C SER A 150 -2.92 -14.14 3.48
N ASN A 151 -2.19 -13.03 3.64
CA ASN A 151 -1.22 -12.55 2.65
C ASN A 151 0.19 -12.36 3.22
N PHE A 152 0.48 -12.95 4.38
CA PHE A 152 1.76 -12.77 5.10
C PHE A 152 2.99 -13.02 4.20
N LEU A 153 3.01 -14.14 3.50
CA LEU A 153 4.14 -14.49 2.64
C LEU A 153 4.39 -13.44 1.54
N LEU A 154 3.33 -12.97 0.90
CA LEU A 154 3.45 -11.97 -0.15
C LEU A 154 3.88 -10.61 0.40
N LEU A 155 3.43 -10.23 1.60
CA LEU A 155 3.89 -9.02 2.28
C LEU A 155 5.38 -9.09 2.62
N VAL A 156 5.85 -10.24 3.11
CA VAL A 156 7.28 -10.46 3.39
C VAL A 156 8.11 -10.41 2.11
N LEU A 157 7.66 -11.04 1.03
CA LEU A 157 8.34 -10.98 -0.26
C LEU A 157 8.40 -9.56 -0.82
N SER A 158 7.29 -8.82 -0.73
CA SER A 158 7.23 -7.40 -1.16
C SER A 158 8.20 -6.54 -0.37
N TYR A 159 8.27 -6.77 0.95
CA TYR A 159 9.23 -6.07 1.82
C TYR A 159 10.68 -6.44 1.50
N GLY A 160 10.97 -7.72 1.28
CA GLY A 160 12.30 -8.18 0.88
C GLY A 160 12.75 -7.58 -0.46
N PHE A 161 11.85 -7.50 -1.43
CA PHE A 161 12.12 -6.84 -2.71
C PHE A 161 12.39 -5.33 -2.53
N ALA A 162 11.62 -4.67 -1.67
CA ALA A 162 11.85 -3.27 -1.34
C ALA A 162 13.21 -3.03 -0.65
N PHE A 163 13.61 -3.95 0.21
CA PHE A 163 14.91 -3.89 0.86
C PHE A 163 16.05 -3.98 -0.16
N LEU A 164 15.93 -4.84 -1.17
CA LEU A 164 16.90 -4.92 -2.27
C LEU A 164 16.96 -3.62 -3.09
N LEU A 165 15.83 -2.94 -3.25
CA LEU A 165 15.76 -1.65 -3.94
C LEU A 165 16.07 -0.45 -3.03
N SER A 166 16.43 -0.65 -1.77
CA SER A 166 16.66 0.43 -0.81
C SER A 166 17.70 1.46 -1.23
N PRO A 167 18.78 1.13 -1.99
CA PRO A 167 19.69 2.14 -2.54
C PRO A 167 19.00 3.13 -3.49
N LEU A 168 17.90 2.69 -4.12
CA LEU A 168 17.05 3.49 -5.00
C LEU A 168 15.72 3.76 -4.28
N TYR A 169 15.76 4.54 -3.20
CA TYR A 169 14.63 4.71 -2.27
C TYR A 169 13.30 5.08 -2.95
N GLY A 170 13.31 5.90 -4.00
CA GLY A 170 12.09 6.26 -4.72
C GLY A 170 11.42 5.06 -5.39
N PHE A 171 12.20 4.19 -6.03
CA PHE A 171 11.71 2.93 -6.60
C PHE A 171 11.27 1.95 -5.52
N SER A 172 11.97 1.90 -4.39
CA SER A 172 11.61 1.06 -3.25
C SER A 172 10.24 1.46 -2.70
N ILE A 173 10.02 2.73 -2.41
CA ILE A 173 8.73 3.24 -1.90
C ILE A 173 7.61 2.97 -2.91
N PHE A 174 7.82 3.31 -4.18
CA PHE A 174 6.80 3.13 -5.21
C PHE A 174 6.44 1.64 -5.38
N SER A 175 7.43 0.74 -5.45
CA SER A 175 7.20 -0.69 -5.65
C SER A 175 6.46 -1.36 -4.49
N VAL A 176 6.84 -1.03 -3.23
CA VAL A 176 6.14 -1.56 -2.05
C VAL A 176 4.69 -1.13 -2.04
N LEU A 177 4.44 0.17 -2.22
CA LEU A 177 3.08 0.69 -2.23
C LEU A 177 2.29 0.11 -3.41
N PHE A 178 2.89 0.02 -4.60
CA PHE A 178 2.27 -0.56 -5.79
C PHE A 178 1.78 -1.98 -5.52
N VAL A 179 2.67 -2.87 -5.09
CA VAL A 179 2.34 -4.28 -4.85
C VAL A 179 1.36 -4.43 -3.70
N ALA A 180 1.61 -3.78 -2.56
CA ALA A 180 0.76 -3.90 -1.38
C ALA A 180 -0.67 -3.38 -1.62
N LEU A 181 -0.80 -2.26 -2.34
CA LEU A 181 -2.10 -1.66 -2.63
C LEU A 181 -2.91 -2.48 -3.64
N ILE A 182 -2.29 -3.03 -4.68
CA ILE A 182 -2.98 -3.92 -5.62
C ILE A 182 -3.45 -5.18 -4.89
N GLN A 183 -2.56 -5.80 -4.12
CA GLN A 183 -2.84 -7.03 -3.39
C GLN A 183 -3.99 -6.84 -2.40
N SER A 184 -3.97 -5.78 -1.61
CA SER A 184 -5.00 -5.49 -0.63
C SER A 184 -6.34 -5.17 -1.28
N THR A 185 -6.33 -4.37 -2.35
CA THR A 185 -7.55 -4.02 -3.09
C THR A 185 -8.19 -5.26 -3.70
N TYR A 186 -7.39 -6.13 -4.30
CA TYR A 186 -7.87 -7.40 -4.86
C TYR A 186 -8.45 -8.33 -3.78
N TYR A 187 -7.77 -8.44 -2.64
CA TYR A 187 -8.22 -9.27 -1.51
C TYR A 187 -9.56 -8.80 -0.97
N PHE A 188 -9.70 -7.51 -0.66
CA PHE A 188 -10.94 -6.96 -0.09
C PHE A 188 -12.08 -6.91 -1.12
N TYR A 189 -11.79 -6.65 -2.38
CA TYR A 189 -12.78 -6.72 -3.46
C TYR A 189 -13.36 -8.15 -3.55
N GLY A 190 -12.52 -9.17 -3.48
CA GLY A 190 -12.96 -10.57 -3.48
C GLY A 190 -13.83 -10.93 -2.28
N LEU A 191 -13.60 -10.33 -1.11
CA LEU A 191 -14.45 -10.51 0.07
C LEU A 191 -15.81 -9.79 -0.07
N ASP A 192 -15.82 -8.58 -0.60
CA ASP A 192 -17.05 -7.81 -0.82
C ASP A 192 -17.99 -8.53 -1.80
N ILE A 193 -17.46 -9.13 -2.88
CA ILE A 193 -18.27 -9.92 -3.83
C ILE A 193 -18.86 -11.17 -3.14
N LYS A 194 -18.09 -11.86 -2.33
CA LYS A 194 -18.56 -13.06 -1.62
C LYS A 194 -19.62 -12.70 -0.57
N GLY A 195 -19.42 -11.61 0.17
CA GLY A 195 -20.37 -11.13 1.17
C GLY A 195 -21.69 -10.64 0.56
N GLY A 196 -21.66 -10.00 -0.60
CA GLY A 196 -22.87 -9.53 -1.31
C GLY A 196 -23.70 -10.63 -1.96
N ARG A 197 -23.15 -11.86 -2.11
CA ARG A 197 -23.90 -13.04 -2.61
C ARG A 197 -24.60 -13.84 -1.51
N SER A 198 -24.30 -13.52 -0.25
CA SER A 198 -24.89 -14.21 0.92
C SER A 198 -26.00 -13.40 1.60
N ALA A 199 -26.38 -12.25 1.07
CA ALA A 199 -27.51 -11.43 1.45
C ALA A 199 -28.63 -11.45 0.40
#